data_c6d0e047884d2c5bbf42c1b68e217e39
#
_entry.id   c6d0e047884d2c5bbf42c1b68e217e39
#
_cell.length_a   1.000
_cell.length_b   1.000
_cell.length_c   1.000
_cell.angle_alpha   90.00
_cell.angle_beta   90.00
_cell.angle_gamma   90.00
#
_symmetry.space_group_name_H-M   'P 1'
#
loop_
_entity.id
_entity.type
_entity.pdbx_description
1 polymer ?
#
loop_
_entity_poly.entity_id
_entity_poly.type
_entity_poly.pdbx_seq_one_letter_code
_entity_poly.pdbx_strand_id
1 'polypeptide(L)'
;MLQIGVIGAGQCSEAAAAAAEEVGREIVRNRALLICGGLGGVMAAAARGACDAGGTTVGILPGMLMEEANPHITIPIVTGLSHARNAVLVRSAHALIAIEGGYGTLSEIAMALKLGKPVIGLHTWDVSSKIIA
;
A
#
# COMPACT_ATOMS: atom_id res chain seq x y z
N MET A 1 5.12 0.04 17.28
CA MET A 1 5.66 0.32 15.93
C MET A 1 4.53 0.78 15.01
N LEU A 2 4.75 1.88 14.30
CA LEU A 2 3.78 2.33 13.30
C LEU A 2 3.77 1.41 12.09
N GLN A 3 2.58 1.13 11.59
CA GLN A 3 2.37 0.35 10.38
C GLN A 3 1.80 1.28 9.31
N ILE A 4 2.54 1.48 8.25
CA ILE A 4 2.17 2.38 7.15
C ILE A 4 1.78 1.55 5.94
N GLY A 5 0.54 1.73 5.49
CA GLY A 5 0.04 1.09 4.30
C GLY A 5 0.44 1.88 3.05
N VAL A 6 1.02 1.22 2.06
CA VAL A 6 1.24 1.83 0.76
C VAL A 6 0.30 1.17 -0.24
N ILE A 7 -0.55 1.97 -0.84
CA ILE A 7 -1.57 1.54 -1.80
C ILE A 7 -1.37 2.28 -3.12
N GLY A 8 -1.83 1.71 -4.21
CA GLY A 8 -1.70 2.35 -5.51
C GLY A 8 -1.84 1.41 -6.67
N ALA A 9 -1.43 1.88 -7.84
CA ALA A 9 -1.61 1.17 -9.10
C ALA A 9 -0.86 -0.16 -9.16
N GLY A 10 -1.57 -1.21 -9.60
CA GLY A 10 -0.96 -2.51 -9.87
C GLY A 10 -0.07 -2.49 -11.10
N GLN A 11 -0.32 -1.56 -12.02
CA GLN A 11 0.56 -1.21 -13.13
C GLN A 11 0.73 0.30 -13.08
N CYS A 12 1.95 0.76 -12.85
CA CYS A 12 2.21 2.17 -12.60
C CYS A 12 3.25 2.74 -13.58
N SER A 13 3.32 4.08 -13.64
CA SER A 13 4.34 4.78 -14.40
C SER A 13 5.71 4.60 -13.74
N GLU A 14 6.77 4.88 -14.50
CA GLU A 14 8.13 4.86 -13.95
C GLU A 14 8.30 5.90 -12.84
N ALA A 15 7.67 7.06 -12.99
CA ALA A 15 7.72 8.11 -11.98
C ALA A 15 7.03 7.65 -10.68
N ALA A 16 5.90 6.96 -10.78
CA ALA A 16 5.19 6.42 -9.62
C ALA A 16 6.01 5.32 -8.94
N ALA A 17 6.65 4.45 -9.73
CA ALA A 17 7.50 3.41 -9.18
C ALA A 17 8.68 4.00 -8.41
N ALA A 18 9.33 5.03 -8.96
CA ALA A 18 10.44 5.71 -8.28
C ALA A 18 9.98 6.37 -6.98
N ALA A 19 8.82 7.03 -7.00
CA ALA A 19 8.25 7.63 -5.80
C ALA A 19 7.90 6.58 -4.75
N ALA A 20 7.30 5.47 -5.17
CA ALA A 20 6.93 4.38 -4.26
C ALA A 20 8.16 3.75 -3.62
N GLU A 21 9.22 3.54 -4.38
CA GLU A 21 10.48 3.00 -3.87
C GLU A 21 11.08 3.92 -2.80
N GLU A 22 11.09 5.22 -3.05
CA GLU A 22 11.58 6.19 -2.07
C GLU A 22 10.70 6.23 -0.82
N VAL A 23 9.37 6.16 -0.99
CA VAL A 23 8.43 6.07 0.13
C VAL A 23 8.72 4.84 0.99
N GLY A 24 8.92 3.69 0.37
CA GLY A 24 9.25 2.46 1.09
C GLY A 24 10.54 2.60 1.90
N ARG A 25 11.55 3.19 1.30
CA ARG A 25 12.83 3.46 1.96
C ARG A 25 12.66 4.38 3.17
N GLU A 26 11.91 5.46 3.01
CA GLU A 26 11.68 6.42 4.08
C GLU A 26 10.85 5.83 5.24
N ILE A 27 9.88 4.97 4.95
CA ILE A 27 9.12 4.28 5.98
C ILE A 27 10.06 3.51 6.91
N VAL A 28 10.98 2.75 6.33
CA VAL A 28 11.94 1.95 7.10
C VAL A 28 12.93 2.83 7.85
N ARG A 29 13.41 3.90 7.22
CA ARG A 29 14.33 4.84 7.87
C ARG A 29 13.71 5.50 9.11
N ASN A 30 12.39 5.65 9.11
CA ASN A 30 11.63 6.20 10.24
C ASN A 30 11.16 5.11 11.21
N ARG A 31 11.70 3.90 11.12
CA ARG A 31 11.40 2.78 12.01
C ARG A 31 9.94 2.36 12.00
N ALA A 32 9.27 2.55 10.88
CA ALA A 32 7.91 2.07 10.67
C ALA A 32 7.92 0.80 9.83
N LEU A 33 6.82 0.06 9.86
CA LEU A 33 6.63 -1.17 9.09
C LEU A 33 5.82 -0.85 7.84
N LEU A 34 6.28 -1.33 6.69
CA LEU A 34 5.54 -1.24 5.44
C LEU A 34 4.54 -2.38 5.34
N ILE A 35 3.29 -2.03 5.08
CA ILE A 35 2.23 -2.96 4.72
C ILE A 35 1.73 -2.59 3.33
N CYS A 36 1.54 -3.57 2.46
CA CYS A 36 0.97 -3.33 1.13
C CYS A 36 0.14 -4.53 0.67
N GLY A 37 -0.44 -4.43 -0.51
CA GLY A 37 -1.23 -5.52 -1.08
C GLY A 37 -0.42 -6.69 -1.63
N GLY A 38 0.88 -6.59 -1.64
CA GLY A 38 1.77 -7.71 -1.95
C GLY A 38 1.95 -8.05 -3.42
N LEU A 39 1.32 -7.32 -4.34
CA LEU A 39 1.38 -7.61 -5.78
C LEU A 39 2.34 -6.66 -6.51
N GLY A 40 2.02 -6.29 -7.75
CA GLY A 40 2.91 -5.52 -8.60
C GLY A 40 2.78 -4.01 -8.50
N GLY A 41 3.42 -3.30 -9.42
CA GLY A 41 3.33 -1.86 -9.52
C GLY A 41 3.85 -1.12 -8.30
N VAL A 42 3.04 -0.22 -7.77
CA VAL A 42 3.38 0.58 -6.59
C VAL A 42 3.70 -0.31 -5.39
N MET A 43 2.98 -1.40 -5.20
CA MET A 43 3.20 -2.34 -4.10
C MET A 43 4.60 -2.95 -4.15
N ALA A 44 5.00 -3.43 -5.32
CA ALA A 44 6.33 -4.03 -5.50
C ALA A 44 7.44 -3.00 -5.34
N ALA A 45 7.26 -1.80 -5.89
CA ALA A 45 8.26 -0.74 -5.82
C ALA A 45 8.48 -0.27 -4.37
N ALA A 46 7.40 -0.07 -3.62
CA ALA A 46 7.49 0.32 -2.21
C ALA A 46 8.18 -0.78 -1.39
N ALA A 47 7.80 -2.04 -1.61
CA ALA A 47 8.42 -3.17 -0.92
C ALA A 47 9.90 -3.28 -1.23
N ARG A 48 10.30 -3.03 -2.49
CA ARG A 48 11.70 -3.03 -2.88
C ARG A 48 12.49 -1.96 -2.13
N GLY A 49 11.99 -0.73 -2.07
CA GLY A 49 12.65 0.35 -1.35
C GLY A 49 12.80 0.05 0.13
N ALA A 50 11.78 -0.53 0.74
CA ALA A 50 11.82 -0.93 2.14
C ALA A 50 12.86 -2.03 2.38
N CYS A 51 12.91 -3.05 1.52
CA CYS A 51 13.90 -4.12 1.63
C CYS A 51 15.33 -3.59 1.45
N ASP A 52 15.53 -2.69 0.48
CA ASP A 52 16.85 -2.09 0.24
C ASP A 52 17.34 -1.31 1.46
N ALA A 53 16.44 -0.77 2.25
CA ALA A 53 16.78 -0.07 3.49
C ALA A 53 16.90 -1.03 4.70
N GLY A 54 16.79 -2.33 4.48
CA GLY A 54 16.94 -3.33 5.53
C GLY A 54 15.69 -3.60 6.34
N GLY A 55 14.52 -3.18 5.85
CA GLY A 55 13.26 -3.34 6.57
C GLY A 55 12.52 -4.63 6.23
N THR A 56 11.51 -4.90 7.05
CA THR A 56 10.57 -6.01 6.85
C THR A 56 9.33 -5.48 6.14
N THR A 57 8.82 -6.24 5.18
CA THR A 57 7.63 -5.87 4.40
C THR A 57 6.53 -6.91 4.58
N VAL A 58 5.32 -6.44 4.80
CA VAL A 58 4.15 -7.31 4.94
C VAL A 58 3.24 -7.11 3.73
N GLY A 59 2.93 -8.21 3.05
CA GLY A 59 1.98 -8.21 1.94
C GLY A 59 0.68 -8.89 2.33
N ILE A 60 -0.42 -8.16 2.27
CA ILE A 60 -1.76 -8.69 2.52
C ILE A 60 -2.33 -9.13 1.18
N LEU A 61 -2.18 -10.41 0.89
CA LEU A 61 -2.51 -10.97 -0.44
C LEU A 61 -3.99 -11.28 -0.58
N PRO A 62 -4.56 -11.02 -1.78
CA PRO A 62 -5.97 -11.34 -2.03
C PRO A 62 -6.23 -12.82 -2.29
N GLY A 63 -5.21 -13.54 -2.76
CA GLY A 63 -5.35 -14.91 -3.23
C GLY A 63 -5.10 -15.96 -2.18
N MET A 64 -4.83 -17.17 -2.64
CA MET A 64 -4.73 -18.37 -1.82
C MET A 64 -3.29 -18.85 -1.62
N LEU A 65 -2.31 -18.27 -2.34
CA LEU A 65 -0.94 -18.77 -2.36
C LEU A 65 0.07 -17.71 -1.97
N MET A 66 1.01 -18.05 -1.13
CA MET A 66 2.10 -17.16 -0.74
C MET A 66 2.98 -16.79 -1.92
N GLU A 67 3.10 -17.68 -2.90
CA GLU A 67 3.92 -17.49 -4.11
C GLU A 67 3.42 -16.38 -5.01
N GLU A 68 2.20 -15.90 -4.81
CA GLU A 68 1.65 -14.76 -5.54
C GLU A 68 2.28 -13.43 -5.12
N ALA A 69 2.93 -13.40 -3.96
CA ALA A 69 3.60 -12.19 -3.48
C ALA A 69 4.77 -11.80 -4.38
N ASN A 70 4.97 -10.49 -4.55
CA ASN A 70 6.16 -10.01 -5.25
C ASN A 70 7.42 -10.39 -4.45
N PRO A 71 8.61 -10.44 -5.10
CA PRO A 71 9.82 -10.98 -4.47
C PRO A 71 10.36 -10.15 -3.31
N HIS A 72 9.83 -8.96 -3.07
CA HIS A 72 10.29 -8.07 -2.00
C HIS A 72 9.40 -8.16 -0.75
N ILE A 73 8.39 -9.02 -0.75
CA ILE A 73 7.56 -9.25 0.43
C ILE A 73 8.25 -10.23 1.37
N THR A 74 8.52 -9.78 2.59
CA THR A 74 9.15 -10.61 3.61
C THR A 74 8.13 -11.55 4.27
N ILE A 75 6.97 -11.00 4.61
CA ILE A 75 5.90 -11.73 5.31
C ILE A 75 4.63 -11.67 4.46
N PRO A 76 4.31 -12.73 3.72
CA PRO A 76 3.05 -12.80 3.00
C PRO A 76 1.93 -13.28 3.92
N ILE A 77 0.82 -12.55 3.92
CA ILE A 77 -0.40 -12.92 4.63
C ILE A 77 -1.44 -13.30 3.59
N VAL A 78 -1.76 -14.58 3.53
CA VAL A 78 -2.71 -15.13 2.55
C VAL A 78 -4.12 -15.01 3.12
N THR A 79 -4.98 -14.22 2.47
CA THR A 79 -6.34 -13.99 2.96
C THR A 79 -7.40 -14.82 2.25
N GLY A 80 -7.23 -15.08 0.96
CA GLY A 80 -8.27 -15.71 0.14
C GLY A 80 -9.53 -14.87 0.00
N LEU A 81 -9.47 -13.57 0.31
CA LEU A 81 -10.65 -12.69 0.36
C LEU A 81 -10.87 -11.88 -0.92
N SER A 82 -10.01 -12.05 -1.94
CA SER A 82 -10.08 -11.26 -3.17
C SER A 82 -10.03 -9.76 -2.82
N HIS A 83 -10.92 -8.94 -3.38
CA HIS A 83 -10.92 -7.49 -3.11
C HIS A 83 -11.22 -7.13 -1.65
N ALA A 84 -11.86 -8.01 -0.90
CA ALA A 84 -12.15 -7.76 0.52
C ALA A 84 -10.87 -7.69 1.37
N ARG A 85 -9.71 -8.15 0.87
CA ARG A 85 -8.43 -8.01 1.59
C ARG A 85 -8.05 -6.54 1.75
N ASN A 86 -8.60 -5.63 0.95
CA ASN A 86 -8.37 -4.20 1.09
C ASN A 86 -8.82 -3.71 2.47
N ALA A 87 -9.90 -4.26 3.02
CA ALA A 87 -10.34 -3.93 4.36
C ALA A 87 -9.34 -4.37 5.43
N VAL A 88 -8.72 -5.53 5.26
CA VAL A 88 -7.70 -6.03 6.18
C VAL A 88 -6.49 -5.09 6.17
N LEU A 89 -6.04 -4.71 4.99
CA LEU A 89 -4.89 -3.81 4.82
C LEU A 89 -5.16 -2.46 5.49
N VAL A 90 -6.29 -1.84 5.15
CA VAL A 90 -6.64 -0.51 5.67
C VAL A 90 -6.79 -0.53 7.18
N ARG A 91 -7.44 -1.54 7.73
CA ARG A 91 -7.63 -1.67 9.19
C ARG A 91 -6.32 -1.94 9.92
N SER A 92 -5.36 -2.59 9.26
CA SER A 92 -4.06 -2.92 9.86
C SER A 92 -3.08 -1.75 9.83
N ALA A 93 -3.33 -0.72 9.02
CA ALA A 93 -2.45 0.43 8.90
C ALA A 93 -2.85 1.54 9.86
N HIS A 94 -1.87 2.24 10.41
CA HIS A 94 -2.11 3.45 11.19
C HIS A 94 -2.37 4.64 10.27
N ALA A 95 -1.69 4.67 9.13
CA ALA A 95 -1.84 5.69 8.10
C ALA A 95 -1.54 5.07 6.74
N LEU A 96 -1.99 5.70 5.67
CA LEU A 96 -1.78 5.19 4.32
C LEU A 96 -1.17 6.25 3.42
N ILE A 97 -0.37 5.78 2.48
CA ILE A 97 0.19 6.58 1.39
C ILE A 97 -0.33 5.97 0.10
N ALA A 98 -1.06 6.77 -0.68
CA ALA A 98 -1.67 6.34 -1.94
C ALA A 98 -0.92 6.96 -3.12
N ILE A 99 -0.50 6.14 -4.07
CA ILE A 99 0.29 6.56 -5.23
C ILE A 99 -0.40 6.08 -6.50
N GLU A 100 -0.90 6.99 -7.33
CA GLU A 100 -1.70 6.68 -8.51
C GLU A 100 -2.91 5.81 -8.13
N GLY A 101 -3.27 4.86 -8.99
CA GLY A 101 -4.25 3.84 -8.67
C GLY A 101 -5.61 4.00 -9.34
N GLY A 102 -6.30 2.90 -9.47
CA GLY A 102 -7.64 2.81 -10.03
C GLY A 102 -8.72 2.72 -8.94
N TYR A 103 -9.79 2.01 -9.25
CA TYR A 103 -10.95 1.91 -8.34
C TYR A 103 -10.64 1.13 -7.05
N GLY A 104 -9.74 0.16 -7.11
CA GLY A 104 -9.31 -0.55 -5.90
C GLY A 104 -8.64 0.40 -4.92
N THR A 105 -7.73 1.24 -5.41
CA THR A 105 -7.07 2.26 -4.60
C THR A 105 -8.08 3.27 -4.06
N LEU A 106 -9.03 3.71 -4.88
CA LEU A 106 -10.10 4.62 -4.44
C LEU A 106 -10.91 4.01 -3.29
N SER A 107 -11.23 2.72 -3.37
CA SER A 107 -11.98 2.04 -2.32
C SER A 107 -11.20 2.01 -1.00
N GLU A 108 -9.89 1.78 -1.07
CA GLU A 108 -9.01 1.79 0.10
C GLU A 108 -8.91 3.20 0.71
N ILE A 109 -8.76 4.23 -0.12
CA ILE A 109 -8.75 5.62 0.34
C ILE A 109 -10.06 5.96 1.06
N ALA A 110 -11.18 5.65 0.44
CA ALA A 110 -12.50 5.94 1.00
C ALA A 110 -12.69 5.25 2.36
N MET A 111 -12.31 3.99 2.46
CA MET A 111 -12.38 3.22 3.70
C MET A 111 -11.50 3.82 4.79
N ALA A 112 -10.27 4.20 4.43
CA ALA A 112 -9.34 4.81 5.37
C ALA A 112 -9.89 6.12 5.94
N LEU A 113 -10.42 6.97 5.08
CA LEU A 113 -11.04 8.24 5.49
C LEU A 113 -12.25 8.01 6.38
N LYS A 114 -13.09 7.03 6.05
CA LYS A 114 -14.24 6.66 6.88
C LYS A 114 -13.79 6.24 8.28
N LEU A 115 -12.69 5.53 8.39
CA LEU A 115 -12.14 5.06 9.66
C LEU A 115 -11.31 6.12 10.39
N GLY A 116 -11.22 7.34 9.85
CA GLY A 116 -10.46 8.42 10.44
C GLY A 116 -8.95 8.27 10.35
N LYS A 117 -8.47 7.47 9.42
CA LYS A 117 -7.02 7.27 9.24
C LYS A 117 -6.44 8.30 8.28
N PRO A 118 -5.26 8.86 8.58
CA PRO A 118 -4.59 9.78 7.66
C PRO A 118 -4.25 9.10 6.33
N VAL A 119 -4.49 9.81 5.23
CA VAL A 119 -4.11 9.37 3.90
C VAL A 119 -3.30 10.48 3.23
N ILE A 120 -2.12 10.14 2.76
CA ILE A 120 -1.27 11.04 1.98
C ILE A 120 -1.33 10.58 0.53
N GLY A 121 -1.73 11.47 -0.38
CA GLY A 121 -1.87 11.14 -1.79
C GLY A 121 -0.77 11.72 -2.65
N LEU A 122 -0.25 10.91 -3.58
CA LEU A 122 0.73 11.32 -4.59
C LEU A 122 0.14 10.97 -5.97
N HIS A 123 -0.33 11.99 -6.71
CA HIS A 123 -0.93 11.80 -8.04
C HIS A 123 -2.03 10.74 -8.05
N THR A 124 -2.90 10.78 -7.04
CA THR A 124 -4.00 9.85 -6.87
C THR A 124 -5.34 10.58 -6.81
N TRP A 125 -6.40 9.86 -6.45
CA TRP A 125 -7.74 10.41 -6.32
C TRP A 125 -7.78 11.54 -5.28
N ASP A 126 -8.46 12.63 -5.63
CA ASP A 126 -8.78 13.69 -4.69
C ASP A 126 -10.19 13.49 -4.19
N VAL A 127 -10.32 12.94 -2.99
CA VAL A 127 -11.60 12.67 -2.33
C VAL A 127 -11.84 13.62 -1.17
N SER A 128 -11.36 14.86 -1.31
CA SER A 128 -11.56 15.90 -0.31
C SER A 128 -13.05 16.28 -0.21
N SER A 129 -13.37 17.17 0.75
CA SER A 129 -14.73 17.64 0.98
C SER A 129 -15.43 18.21 -0.27
N LYS A 130 -14.69 18.55 -1.30
CA LYS A 130 -15.24 19.08 -2.57
C LYS A 130 -16.09 18.07 -3.33
N ILE A 131 -15.90 16.80 -3.09
CA ILE A 131 -16.64 15.75 -3.80
C ILE A 131 -18.10 15.71 -3.37
N ILE A 132 -18.42 16.32 -2.28
CA ILE A 132 -19.78 16.28 -1.72
C ILE A 132 -20.74 17.17 -2.49
N ALA A 133 -20.26 18.01 -3.33
CA ALA A 133 -21.10 18.96 -4.05
C ALA A 133 -22.17 18.30 -4.94
#